data_cb37c32ae6f2887995afb67305ffc559
#
_entry.id   cb37c32ae6f2887995afb67305ffc559
#
_cell.length_a   1.000
_cell.length_b   1.000
_cell.length_c   1.000
_cell.angle_alpha   90.00
_cell.angle_beta   90.00
_cell.angle_gamma   90.00
#
_symmetry.space_group_name_H-M   'P 1'
#
loop_
_entity.id
_entity.type
_entity.pdbx_description
1 polymer ?
#
loop_
_entity_poly.entity_id
_entity_poly.type
_entity_poly.pdbx_seq_one_letter_code
_entity_poly.pdbx_strand_id
1 'polypeptide(L)'
;AGTGSFGQACTKLLLKRNFKKIIIYSRDELKQFEMSKKFDSPKVRFLLGDVRDGDRLELATKEVDIIIHAAALKQVPAAEYNPMECIKTNIYGAENVIKASIKNNIKKVIALSTDKAANPLNLYGATKLCSDKLFISANYLSGKSNTKFGVVRYGNVVGSRGSVLPYFKSLINKNIKSLPITDERMTRFWITLEHGVEFVLNSLDMMIGGELFVPKSPSITIVDLVKALDKNGKYHVIGIRPGEKLHETLCPQESAKDTIEFKNYYLIKPP
;
A
#
# COMPACT_ATOMS: atom_id res chain seq x y z
N ALA A 1 1.61 -6.09 -7.83
CA ALA A 1 2.32 -5.16 -6.95
C ALA A 1 3.67 -5.69 -6.44
N GLY A 2 3.92 -7.01 -6.49
CA GLY A 2 5.20 -7.60 -6.07
C GLY A 2 6.43 -7.03 -6.77
N THR A 3 6.29 -6.57 -8.01
CA THR A 3 7.35 -5.95 -8.81
C THR A 3 7.45 -4.42 -8.67
N GLY A 4 6.58 -3.79 -7.88
CA GLY A 4 6.61 -2.34 -7.61
C GLY A 4 7.70 -1.96 -6.59
N SER A 5 7.80 -0.64 -6.28
CA SER A 5 8.80 -0.13 -5.31
C SER A 5 8.73 -0.85 -3.98
N PHE A 6 7.53 -0.98 -3.40
CA PHE A 6 7.33 -1.71 -2.14
C PHE A 6 7.74 -3.18 -2.25
N GLY A 7 7.28 -3.91 -3.29
CA GLY A 7 7.59 -5.33 -3.46
C GLY A 7 9.08 -5.60 -3.60
N GLN A 8 9.81 -4.76 -4.34
CA GLN A 8 11.27 -4.88 -4.48
C GLN A 8 11.99 -4.64 -3.14
N ALA A 9 11.62 -3.59 -2.41
CA ALA A 9 12.19 -3.30 -1.09
C ALA A 9 11.87 -4.41 -0.08
N CYS A 10 10.63 -4.91 -0.10
CA CYS A 10 10.19 -6.03 0.73
C CYS A 10 11.00 -7.30 0.42
N THR A 11 11.16 -7.66 -0.86
CA THR A 11 11.97 -8.81 -1.28
C THR A 11 13.42 -8.69 -0.79
N LYS A 12 14.04 -7.51 -0.93
CA LYS A 12 15.39 -7.24 -0.43
C LYS A 12 15.52 -7.49 1.08
N LEU A 13 14.51 -7.09 1.85
CA LEU A 13 14.51 -7.27 3.30
C LEU A 13 14.21 -8.72 3.70
N LEU A 14 13.26 -9.38 3.01
CA LEU A 14 12.93 -10.78 3.24
C LEU A 14 14.07 -11.73 2.94
N LEU A 15 14.91 -11.44 1.94
CA LEU A 15 16.10 -12.23 1.63
C LEU A 15 17.14 -12.23 2.77
N LYS A 16 17.11 -11.22 3.65
CA LYS A 16 17.94 -11.14 4.85
C LYS A 16 17.34 -11.90 6.04
N ARG A 17 16.06 -12.30 5.95
CA ARG A 17 15.35 -13.08 6.97
C ARG A 17 15.35 -14.58 6.60
N ASN A 18 15.10 -15.45 7.56
CA ASN A 18 15.12 -16.90 7.36
C ASN A 18 13.82 -17.44 6.74
N PHE A 19 13.46 -16.98 5.53
CA PHE A 19 12.38 -17.55 4.73
C PHE A 19 12.92 -18.61 3.76
N LYS A 20 12.18 -19.72 3.61
CA LYS A 20 12.52 -20.80 2.67
C LYS A 20 12.29 -20.38 1.22
N LYS A 21 11.21 -19.65 0.98
CA LYS A 21 10.76 -19.26 -0.36
C LYS A 21 10.04 -17.91 -0.32
N ILE A 22 10.27 -17.09 -1.32
CA ILE A 22 9.58 -15.81 -1.55
C ILE A 22 8.95 -15.88 -2.94
N ILE A 23 7.62 -15.74 -3.00
CA ILE A 23 6.87 -15.78 -4.26
C ILE A 23 6.45 -14.37 -4.63
N ILE A 24 6.86 -13.93 -5.82
CA ILE A 24 6.47 -12.66 -6.42
C ILE A 24 5.33 -12.92 -7.40
N TYR A 25 4.12 -12.50 -7.04
CA TYR A 25 2.93 -12.64 -7.88
C TYR A 25 2.54 -11.28 -8.47
N SER A 26 2.52 -11.17 -9.79
CA SER A 26 2.14 -9.93 -10.49
C SER A 26 1.78 -10.18 -11.95
N ARG A 27 1.08 -9.22 -12.59
CA ARG A 27 0.64 -9.30 -13.98
C ARG A 27 1.72 -8.98 -15.01
N ASP A 28 2.72 -8.20 -14.61
CA ASP A 28 3.66 -7.55 -15.52
C ASP A 28 4.90 -8.43 -15.69
N GLU A 29 4.98 -9.10 -16.85
CA GLU A 29 6.07 -10.00 -17.22
C GLU A 29 7.42 -9.27 -17.29
N LEU A 30 7.45 -8.10 -17.94
CA LEU A 30 8.69 -7.34 -18.11
C LEU A 30 9.28 -6.94 -16.75
N LYS A 31 8.45 -6.42 -15.85
CA LYS A 31 8.91 -6.07 -14.50
C LYS A 31 9.34 -7.30 -13.68
N GLN A 32 8.74 -8.47 -13.91
CA GLN A 32 9.21 -9.71 -13.29
C GLN A 32 10.58 -10.09 -13.82
N PHE A 33 10.79 -10.01 -15.13
CA PHE A 33 12.07 -10.29 -15.78
C PHE A 33 13.18 -9.34 -15.29
N GLU A 34 12.91 -8.03 -15.25
CA GLU A 34 13.86 -7.05 -14.69
C GLU A 34 14.18 -7.34 -13.22
N MET A 35 13.16 -7.70 -12.44
CA MET A 35 13.31 -8.01 -11.03
C MET A 35 14.09 -9.32 -10.80
N SER A 36 13.93 -10.34 -11.65
CA SER A 36 14.65 -11.60 -11.55
C SER A 36 16.16 -11.42 -11.73
N LYS A 37 16.57 -10.55 -12.65
CA LYS A 37 17.97 -10.18 -12.81
C LYS A 37 18.57 -9.48 -11.59
N LYS A 38 17.74 -8.73 -10.86
CA LYS A 38 18.15 -7.99 -9.66
C LYS A 38 18.21 -8.86 -8.42
N PHE A 39 17.35 -9.86 -8.32
CA PHE A 39 17.23 -10.77 -7.18
C PHE A 39 17.48 -12.21 -7.67
N ASP A 40 18.71 -12.47 -8.10
CA ASP A 40 19.16 -13.80 -8.50
C ASP A 40 19.40 -14.66 -7.24
N SER A 41 18.32 -15.32 -6.80
CA SER A 41 18.33 -16.15 -5.61
C SER A 41 17.39 -17.34 -5.79
N PRO A 42 17.84 -18.58 -5.47
CA PRO A 42 16.99 -19.78 -5.54
C PRO A 42 15.78 -19.72 -4.62
N LYS A 43 15.77 -18.79 -3.64
CA LYS A 43 14.63 -18.55 -2.74
C LYS A 43 13.52 -17.76 -3.41
N VAL A 44 13.78 -17.00 -4.48
CA VAL A 44 12.79 -16.13 -5.13
C VAL A 44 12.15 -16.85 -6.31
N ARG A 45 10.84 -16.89 -6.36
CA ARG A 45 10.05 -17.40 -7.49
C ARG A 45 9.13 -16.32 -8.03
N PHE A 46 9.03 -16.28 -9.34
CA PHE A 46 8.16 -15.33 -10.04
C PHE A 46 6.98 -16.09 -10.66
N LEU A 47 5.77 -15.70 -10.30
CA LEU A 47 4.54 -16.25 -10.83
C LEU A 47 3.71 -15.15 -11.50
N LEU A 48 3.44 -15.33 -12.79
CA LEU A 48 2.52 -14.45 -13.51
C LEU A 48 1.07 -14.73 -13.11
N GLY A 49 0.34 -13.67 -12.84
CA GLY A 49 -1.08 -13.74 -12.55
C GLY A 49 -1.66 -12.41 -12.08
N ASP A 50 -2.97 -12.32 -12.15
CA ASP A 50 -3.78 -11.17 -11.73
C ASP A 50 -4.55 -11.52 -10.46
N VAL A 51 -4.65 -10.61 -9.50
CA VAL A 51 -5.46 -10.80 -8.29
C VAL A 51 -6.96 -10.91 -8.59
N ARG A 52 -7.38 -10.47 -9.77
CA ARG A 52 -8.76 -10.60 -10.27
C ARG A 52 -9.09 -12.04 -10.69
N ASP A 53 -8.08 -12.85 -10.97
CA ASP A 53 -8.20 -14.27 -11.30
C ASP A 53 -8.05 -15.10 -10.01
N GLY A 54 -9.20 -15.47 -9.45
CA GLY A 54 -9.26 -16.23 -8.19
C GLY A 54 -8.67 -17.62 -8.31
N ASP A 55 -8.92 -18.32 -9.42
CA ASP A 55 -8.44 -19.69 -9.63
C ASP A 55 -6.92 -19.71 -9.76
N ARG A 56 -6.36 -18.77 -10.54
CA ARG A 56 -4.92 -18.64 -10.67
C ARG A 56 -4.26 -18.27 -9.35
N LEU A 57 -4.88 -17.39 -8.57
CA LEU A 57 -4.38 -16.97 -7.26
C LEU A 57 -4.40 -18.14 -6.26
N GLU A 58 -5.45 -18.93 -6.25
CA GLU A 58 -5.55 -20.13 -5.42
C GLU A 58 -4.41 -21.12 -5.70
N LEU A 59 -4.14 -21.40 -6.97
CA LEU A 59 -3.01 -22.25 -7.36
C LEU A 59 -1.66 -21.65 -6.95
N ALA A 60 -1.49 -20.34 -7.10
CA ALA A 60 -0.25 -19.65 -6.79
C ALA A 60 0.06 -19.55 -5.28
N THR A 61 -0.97 -19.71 -4.44
CA THR A 61 -0.85 -19.62 -2.98
C THR A 61 -0.83 -20.96 -2.26
N LYS A 62 -0.78 -22.09 -2.99
CA LYS A 62 -0.59 -23.42 -2.39
C LYS A 62 0.73 -23.49 -1.61
N GLU A 63 0.69 -24.04 -0.41
CA GLU A 63 1.84 -24.18 0.50
C GLU A 63 2.51 -22.85 0.89
N VAL A 64 1.77 -21.75 0.80
CA VAL A 64 2.21 -20.42 1.27
C VAL A 64 1.76 -20.23 2.71
N ASP A 65 2.65 -19.78 3.58
CA ASP A 65 2.32 -19.51 4.99
C ASP A 65 1.83 -18.08 5.19
N ILE A 66 2.35 -17.12 4.42
CA ILE A 66 2.16 -15.69 4.66
C ILE A 66 1.90 -14.97 3.33
N ILE A 67 0.91 -14.07 3.31
CA ILE A 67 0.64 -13.18 2.17
C ILE A 67 0.78 -11.72 2.60
N ILE A 68 1.53 -10.95 1.80
CA ILE A 68 1.54 -9.49 1.86
C ILE A 68 0.80 -8.98 0.63
N HIS A 69 -0.43 -8.51 0.81
CA HIS A 69 -1.28 -8.03 -0.28
C HIS A 69 -1.03 -6.54 -0.54
N ALA A 70 -0.31 -6.25 -1.63
CA ALA A 70 0.03 -4.89 -2.06
C ALA A 70 -0.53 -4.53 -3.45
N ALA A 71 -1.38 -5.39 -4.04
CA ALA A 71 -1.96 -5.14 -5.36
C ALA A 71 -3.10 -4.11 -5.26
N ALA A 72 -2.99 -3.03 -6.03
CA ALA A 72 -4.06 -2.03 -6.15
C ALA A 72 -3.87 -1.17 -7.41
N LEU A 73 -4.96 -0.64 -7.93
CA LEU A 73 -4.97 0.57 -8.75
C LEU A 73 -5.03 1.77 -7.78
N LYS A 74 -4.06 2.69 -7.88
CA LYS A 74 -3.87 3.75 -6.87
C LYS A 74 -3.86 5.17 -7.44
N GLN A 75 -3.86 5.32 -8.76
CA GLN A 75 -3.87 6.64 -9.39
C GLN A 75 -5.30 7.19 -9.38
N VAL A 76 -5.52 8.27 -8.64
CA VAL A 76 -6.86 8.84 -8.44
C VAL A 76 -7.55 9.17 -9.75
N PRO A 77 -6.94 9.94 -10.70
CA PRO A 77 -7.61 10.23 -11.96
C PRO A 77 -7.94 8.98 -12.78
N ALA A 78 -7.02 8.00 -12.80
CA ALA A 78 -7.25 6.76 -13.54
C ALA A 78 -8.39 5.91 -12.94
N ALA A 79 -8.53 5.94 -11.61
CA ALA A 79 -9.63 5.25 -10.91
C ALA A 79 -10.98 5.88 -11.23
N GLU A 80 -11.06 7.22 -11.25
CA GLU A 80 -12.30 7.94 -11.59
C GLU A 80 -12.74 7.67 -13.05
N TYR A 81 -11.79 7.60 -13.99
CA TYR A 81 -12.09 7.28 -15.39
C TYR A 81 -12.39 5.80 -15.64
N ASN A 82 -11.90 4.89 -14.79
CA ASN A 82 -12.04 3.45 -14.95
C ASN A 82 -12.58 2.80 -13.67
N PRO A 83 -13.81 3.18 -13.22
CA PRO A 83 -14.31 2.80 -11.92
C PRO A 83 -14.39 1.28 -11.72
N MET A 84 -14.91 0.55 -12.70
CA MET A 84 -15.05 -0.91 -12.59
C MET A 84 -13.70 -1.62 -12.53
N GLU A 85 -12.67 -1.15 -13.25
CA GLU A 85 -11.34 -1.73 -13.17
C GLU A 85 -10.70 -1.50 -11.79
N CYS A 86 -10.97 -0.33 -11.18
CA CYS A 86 -10.56 -0.04 -9.81
C CYS A 86 -11.27 -0.96 -8.81
N ILE A 87 -12.59 -1.10 -8.92
CA ILE A 87 -13.41 -2.00 -8.08
C ILE A 87 -12.95 -3.45 -8.21
N LYS A 88 -12.83 -3.96 -9.46
CA LYS A 88 -12.38 -5.33 -9.72
C LYS A 88 -11.01 -5.62 -9.11
N THR A 89 -10.08 -4.67 -9.21
CA THR A 89 -8.72 -4.86 -8.69
C THR A 89 -8.65 -4.72 -7.18
N ASN A 90 -9.25 -3.66 -6.63
CA ASN A 90 -9.07 -3.30 -5.23
C ASN A 90 -10.05 -4.02 -4.30
N ILE A 91 -11.26 -4.34 -4.77
CA ILE A 91 -12.30 -5.00 -3.97
C ILE A 91 -12.35 -6.49 -4.30
N TYR A 92 -12.66 -6.88 -5.56
CA TYR A 92 -12.73 -8.30 -5.91
C TYR A 92 -11.36 -8.99 -5.82
N GLY A 93 -10.28 -8.26 -6.15
CA GLY A 93 -8.92 -8.75 -5.92
C GLY A 93 -8.63 -9.03 -4.45
N ALA A 94 -9.10 -8.17 -3.54
CA ALA A 94 -9.00 -8.40 -2.09
C ALA A 94 -9.83 -9.62 -1.65
N GLU A 95 -11.06 -9.74 -2.14
CA GLU A 95 -11.94 -10.90 -1.89
C GLU A 95 -11.30 -12.20 -2.35
N ASN A 96 -10.71 -12.23 -3.56
CA ASN A 96 -10.02 -13.42 -4.08
C ASN A 96 -8.82 -13.81 -3.20
N VAL A 97 -8.04 -12.82 -2.71
CA VAL A 97 -6.94 -13.08 -1.76
C VAL A 97 -7.48 -13.72 -0.48
N ILE A 98 -8.58 -13.22 0.06
CA ILE A 98 -9.21 -13.77 1.26
C ILE A 98 -9.66 -15.21 1.02
N LYS A 99 -10.41 -15.48 -0.07
CA LYS A 99 -10.90 -16.80 -0.43
C LYS A 99 -9.77 -17.82 -0.60
N ALA A 100 -8.75 -17.45 -1.37
CA ALA A 100 -7.56 -18.28 -1.59
C ALA A 100 -6.81 -18.56 -0.28
N SER A 101 -6.71 -17.54 0.60
CA SER A 101 -6.04 -17.68 1.89
C SER A 101 -6.74 -18.66 2.82
N ILE A 102 -8.05 -18.55 2.95
CA ILE A 102 -8.86 -19.46 3.78
C ILE A 102 -8.77 -20.89 3.21
N LYS A 103 -8.94 -21.07 1.90
CA LYS A 103 -8.92 -22.37 1.23
C LYS A 103 -7.57 -23.08 1.36
N ASN A 104 -6.47 -22.33 1.30
CA ASN A 104 -5.11 -22.88 1.41
C ASN A 104 -4.54 -22.87 2.84
N ASN A 105 -5.34 -22.53 3.85
CA ASN A 105 -4.93 -22.45 5.27
C ASN A 105 -3.70 -21.56 5.50
N ILE A 106 -3.66 -20.39 4.82
CA ILE A 106 -2.60 -19.40 5.01
C ILE A 106 -2.62 -18.90 6.46
N LYS A 107 -1.49 -18.87 7.12
CA LYS A 107 -1.41 -18.50 8.55
C LYS A 107 -1.72 -17.02 8.78
N LYS A 108 -1.10 -16.13 7.99
CA LYS A 108 -1.24 -14.69 8.15
C LYS A 108 -1.33 -13.98 6.79
N VAL A 109 -2.22 -13.02 6.72
CA VAL A 109 -2.39 -12.13 5.54
C VAL A 109 -2.38 -10.70 6.04
N ILE A 110 -1.47 -9.87 5.52
CA ILE A 110 -1.45 -8.45 5.79
C ILE A 110 -1.69 -7.65 4.52
N ALA A 111 -2.68 -6.77 4.53
CA ALA A 111 -3.04 -5.93 3.39
C ALA A 111 -2.51 -4.50 3.57
N LEU A 112 -1.99 -3.93 2.49
CA LEU A 112 -1.55 -2.54 2.49
C LEU A 112 -2.73 -1.61 2.17
N SER A 113 -2.90 -0.58 2.98
CA SER A 113 -3.90 0.47 2.84
C SER A 113 -3.25 1.85 2.65
N THR A 114 -4.03 2.89 2.75
CA THR A 114 -3.64 4.27 2.46
C THR A 114 -4.42 5.24 3.36
N ASP A 115 -3.85 6.41 3.64
CA ASP A 115 -4.51 7.56 4.25
C ASP A 115 -5.81 7.97 3.53
N LYS A 116 -5.90 7.71 2.22
CA LYS A 116 -7.09 8.00 1.42
C LYS A 116 -8.29 7.10 1.71
N ALA A 117 -8.07 5.97 2.39
CA ALA A 117 -9.14 5.09 2.88
C ALA A 117 -9.83 5.64 4.15
N ALA A 118 -9.18 6.57 4.86
CA ALA A 118 -9.78 7.28 5.99
C ALA A 118 -10.62 8.46 5.47
N ASN A 119 -11.94 8.44 5.71
CA ASN A 119 -12.89 9.44 5.21
C ASN A 119 -12.71 9.71 3.69
N PRO A 120 -12.92 8.71 2.81
CA PRO A 120 -12.55 8.78 1.40
C PRO A 120 -13.34 9.86 0.66
N LEU A 121 -12.63 10.65 -0.18
CA LEU A 121 -13.21 11.66 -1.08
C LEU A 121 -13.18 11.24 -2.55
N ASN A 122 -12.48 10.16 -2.88
CA ASN A 122 -12.32 9.65 -4.23
C ASN A 122 -12.51 8.14 -4.29
N LEU A 123 -12.72 7.61 -5.50
CA LEU A 123 -12.97 6.19 -5.72
C LEU A 123 -11.82 5.30 -5.24
N TYR A 124 -10.56 5.71 -5.47
CA TYR A 124 -9.42 4.95 -4.95
C TYR A 124 -9.52 4.77 -3.44
N GLY A 125 -9.74 5.86 -2.69
CA GLY A 125 -9.90 5.80 -1.23
C GLY A 125 -11.10 4.94 -0.81
N ALA A 126 -12.26 5.09 -1.48
CA ALA A 126 -13.46 4.31 -1.20
C ALA A 126 -13.22 2.81 -1.43
N THR A 127 -12.58 2.42 -2.54
CA THR A 127 -12.27 1.00 -2.81
C THR A 127 -11.25 0.44 -1.79
N LYS A 128 -10.32 1.26 -1.31
CA LYS A 128 -9.37 0.84 -0.27
C LYS A 128 -10.04 0.71 1.10
N LEU A 129 -11.00 1.58 1.43
CA LEU A 129 -11.83 1.41 2.64
C LEU A 129 -12.62 0.10 2.57
N CYS A 130 -13.26 -0.21 1.44
CA CYS A 130 -13.94 -1.50 1.25
C CYS A 130 -12.96 -2.68 1.45
N SER A 131 -11.79 -2.62 0.84
CA SER A 131 -10.74 -3.63 1.01
C SER A 131 -10.32 -3.79 2.49
N ASP A 132 -10.11 -2.68 3.22
CA ASP A 132 -9.78 -2.73 4.65
C ASP A 132 -10.86 -3.46 5.45
N LYS A 133 -12.14 -3.14 5.19
CA LYS A 133 -13.27 -3.80 5.85
C LYS A 133 -13.36 -5.28 5.52
N LEU A 134 -13.12 -5.66 4.26
CA LEU A 134 -13.10 -7.08 3.83
C LEU A 134 -12.02 -7.86 4.59
N PHE A 135 -10.78 -7.36 4.67
CA PHE A 135 -9.70 -8.05 5.38
C PHE A 135 -9.96 -8.14 6.89
N ILE A 136 -10.48 -7.08 7.51
CA ILE A 136 -10.80 -7.09 8.94
C ILE A 136 -11.91 -8.12 9.22
N SER A 137 -13.00 -8.10 8.46
CA SER A 137 -14.12 -9.02 8.63
C SER A 137 -13.80 -10.48 8.27
N ALA A 138 -12.79 -10.72 7.43
CA ALA A 138 -12.36 -12.06 7.03
C ALA A 138 -11.93 -12.93 8.22
N ASN A 139 -11.53 -12.33 9.34
CA ASN A 139 -11.22 -13.06 10.56
C ASN A 139 -12.43 -13.85 11.09
N TYR A 140 -13.65 -13.34 10.92
CA TYR A 140 -14.88 -14.06 11.29
C TYR A 140 -15.23 -15.19 10.30
N LEU A 141 -14.72 -15.11 9.06
CA LEU A 141 -14.95 -16.12 8.03
C LEU A 141 -13.91 -17.24 8.03
N SER A 142 -12.78 -17.04 8.72
CA SER A 142 -11.64 -17.97 8.67
C SER A 142 -11.94 -19.36 9.26
N GLY A 143 -12.87 -19.45 10.20
CA GLY A 143 -13.32 -20.73 10.76
C GLY A 143 -12.16 -21.63 11.19
N LYS A 144 -12.17 -22.89 10.74
CA LYS A 144 -11.15 -23.90 11.06
C LYS A 144 -9.78 -23.61 10.45
N SER A 145 -9.68 -22.78 9.39
CA SER A 145 -8.39 -22.43 8.77
C SER A 145 -7.51 -21.62 9.72
N ASN A 146 -8.14 -20.91 10.67
CA ASN A 146 -7.48 -20.03 11.64
C ASN A 146 -6.56 -18.99 10.99
N THR A 147 -6.82 -18.65 9.71
CA THR A 147 -6.10 -17.60 8.98
C THR A 147 -6.31 -16.24 9.68
N LYS A 148 -5.24 -15.52 9.95
CA LYS A 148 -5.28 -14.19 10.55
C LYS A 148 -5.11 -13.14 9.48
N PHE A 149 -6.01 -12.16 9.46
CA PHE A 149 -5.99 -11.03 8.52
C PHE A 149 -5.79 -9.73 9.28
N GLY A 150 -4.91 -8.86 8.77
CA GLY A 150 -4.68 -7.52 9.29
C GLY A 150 -4.41 -6.53 8.18
N VAL A 151 -4.43 -5.25 8.53
CA VAL A 151 -4.25 -4.13 7.59
C VAL A 151 -3.17 -3.20 8.11
N VAL A 152 -2.34 -2.67 7.22
CA VAL A 152 -1.42 -1.55 7.51
C VAL A 152 -1.82 -0.35 6.68
N ARG A 153 -2.07 0.77 7.32
CA ARG A 153 -2.43 2.05 6.69
C ARG A 153 -1.32 3.07 6.91
N TYR A 154 -0.77 3.61 5.83
CA TYR A 154 0.22 4.69 5.88
C TYR A 154 -0.02 5.72 4.77
N GLY A 155 0.64 6.86 4.88
CA GLY A 155 0.54 7.97 3.92
C GLY A 155 1.41 7.79 2.68
N ASN A 156 2.02 8.87 2.22
CA ASN A 156 2.83 8.88 1.02
C ASN A 156 4.19 8.22 1.27
N VAL A 157 4.58 7.29 0.39
CA VAL A 157 5.91 6.67 0.44
C VAL A 157 6.87 7.51 -0.39
N VAL A 158 7.94 7.99 0.26
CA VAL A 158 8.99 8.80 -0.36
C VAL A 158 9.59 8.10 -1.58
N GLY A 159 9.63 8.78 -2.72
CA GLY A 159 10.27 8.25 -3.93
C GLY A 159 9.53 7.09 -4.61
N SER A 160 8.30 6.76 -4.18
CA SER A 160 7.50 5.74 -4.87
C SER A 160 7.18 6.14 -6.31
N ARG A 161 7.11 5.17 -7.23
CA ARG A 161 6.79 5.43 -8.64
C ARG A 161 5.44 6.16 -8.78
N GLY A 162 5.43 7.22 -9.60
CA GLY A 162 4.25 8.05 -9.87
C GLY A 162 3.84 8.95 -8.71
N SER A 163 4.71 9.19 -7.71
CA SER A 163 4.49 10.16 -6.64
C SER A 163 5.08 11.53 -6.98
N VAL A 164 4.72 12.54 -6.17
CA VAL A 164 5.09 13.94 -6.38
C VAL A 164 6.61 14.15 -6.39
N LEU A 165 7.38 13.43 -5.56
CA LEU A 165 8.83 13.61 -5.47
C LEU A 165 9.56 13.25 -6.77
N PRO A 166 9.38 12.06 -7.39
CA PRO A 166 9.95 11.77 -8.71
C PRO A 166 9.45 12.72 -9.78
N TYR A 167 8.19 13.16 -9.72
CA TYR A 167 7.64 14.13 -10.66
C TYR A 167 8.38 15.48 -10.57
N PHE A 168 8.52 16.07 -9.39
CA PHE A 168 9.26 17.32 -9.20
C PHE A 168 10.72 17.19 -9.62
N LYS A 169 11.41 16.10 -9.25
CA LYS A 169 12.78 15.84 -9.72
C LYS A 169 12.86 15.79 -11.25
N SER A 170 11.88 15.19 -11.93
CA SER A 170 11.86 15.16 -13.40
C SER A 170 11.68 16.56 -14.02
N LEU A 171 10.90 17.45 -13.39
CA LEU A 171 10.75 18.84 -13.82
C LEU A 171 12.04 19.64 -13.62
N ILE A 172 12.67 19.49 -12.47
CA ILE A 172 13.97 20.14 -12.18
C ILE A 172 15.05 19.72 -13.20
N ASN A 173 15.13 18.41 -13.49
CA ASN A 173 16.06 17.87 -14.48
C ASN A 173 15.79 18.38 -15.92
N LYS A 174 14.57 18.83 -16.19
CA LYS A 174 14.17 19.51 -17.45
C LYS A 174 14.36 21.04 -17.40
N ASN A 175 15.05 21.55 -16.37
CA ASN A 175 15.27 22.99 -16.14
C ASN A 175 13.97 23.80 -15.99
N ILE A 176 12.87 23.19 -15.53
CA ILE A 176 11.64 23.91 -15.20
C ILE A 176 11.88 24.70 -13.91
N LYS A 177 11.85 26.01 -14.01
CA LYS A 177 12.19 26.93 -12.89
C LYS A 177 11.09 27.09 -11.84
N SER A 178 9.86 26.70 -12.15
CA SER A 178 8.70 26.86 -11.26
C SER A 178 7.91 25.55 -11.17
N LEU A 179 7.82 24.98 -9.97
CA LEU A 179 7.16 23.70 -9.75
C LEU A 179 5.65 23.91 -9.52
N PRO A 180 4.76 23.13 -10.17
CA PRO A 180 3.32 23.24 -9.96
C PRO A 180 2.94 22.59 -8.63
N ILE A 181 2.33 23.35 -7.73
CA ILE A 181 1.72 22.85 -6.49
C ILE A 181 0.21 23.06 -6.51
N THR A 182 -0.52 22.21 -5.82
CA THR A 182 -1.99 22.28 -5.83
C THR A 182 -2.55 23.34 -4.89
N ASP A 183 -1.98 23.46 -3.68
CA ASP A 183 -2.33 24.49 -2.68
C ASP A 183 -1.18 24.62 -1.68
N GLU A 184 -0.86 25.83 -1.24
CA GLU A 184 0.24 26.10 -0.30
C GLU A 184 0.01 25.50 1.09
N ARG A 185 -1.25 25.38 1.50
CA ARG A 185 -1.65 24.83 2.78
C ARG A 185 -1.64 23.31 2.81
N MET A 186 -1.54 22.64 1.63
CA MET A 186 -1.66 21.20 1.50
C MET A 186 -0.56 20.47 2.26
N THR A 187 -0.97 19.53 3.11
CA THR A 187 -0.05 18.66 3.85
C THR A 187 -0.18 17.21 3.46
N ARG A 188 0.90 16.45 3.64
CA ARG A 188 0.91 14.99 3.43
C ARG A 188 1.73 14.31 4.52
N PHE A 189 1.29 13.13 4.93
CA PHE A 189 2.09 12.23 5.75
C PHE A 189 3.14 11.53 4.89
N TRP A 190 4.35 11.41 5.42
CA TRP A 190 5.47 10.82 4.71
C TRP A 190 6.09 9.67 5.48
N ILE A 191 6.45 8.62 4.75
CA ILE A 191 7.18 7.48 5.26
C ILE A 191 8.25 7.07 4.24
N THR A 192 9.45 6.71 4.69
CA THR A 192 10.46 6.15 3.77
C THR A 192 10.05 4.75 3.33
N LEU A 193 10.55 4.31 2.19
CA LEU A 193 10.22 2.99 1.66
C LEU A 193 10.68 1.88 2.61
N GLU A 194 11.89 2.01 3.16
CA GLU A 194 12.47 1.07 4.12
C GLU A 194 11.61 0.99 5.39
N HIS A 195 11.30 2.14 5.98
CA HIS A 195 10.48 2.19 7.19
C HIS A 195 9.07 1.63 6.95
N GLY A 196 8.47 1.91 5.78
CA GLY A 196 7.18 1.34 5.41
C GLY A 196 7.21 -0.19 5.32
N VAL A 197 8.25 -0.76 4.73
CA VAL A 197 8.42 -2.22 4.64
C VAL A 197 8.68 -2.83 6.02
N GLU A 198 9.58 -2.27 6.81
CA GLU A 198 9.87 -2.74 8.17
C GLU A 198 8.60 -2.70 9.05
N PHE A 199 7.82 -1.62 8.95
CA PHE A 199 6.58 -1.50 9.69
C PHE A 199 5.56 -2.58 9.30
N VAL A 200 5.42 -2.89 8.01
CA VAL A 200 4.54 -3.98 7.53
C VAL A 200 5.00 -5.33 8.09
N LEU A 201 6.30 -5.63 8.07
CA LEU A 201 6.82 -6.90 8.58
C LEU A 201 6.68 -7.00 10.10
N ASN A 202 6.91 -5.92 10.83
CA ASN A 202 6.70 -5.89 12.28
C ASN A 202 5.20 -6.03 12.62
N SER A 203 4.31 -5.39 11.87
CA SER A 203 2.85 -5.56 12.03
C SER A 203 2.42 -7.01 11.77
N LEU A 204 3.02 -7.66 10.76
CA LEU A 204 2.78 -9.08 10.47
C LEU A 204 3.19 -9.98 11.65
N ASP A 205 4.30 -9.67 12.30
CA ASP A 205 4.76 -10.43 13.48
C ASP A 205 3.82 -10.23 14.68
N MET A 206 3.36 -8.99 14.91
CA MET A 206 2.51 -8.61 16.05
C MET A 206 1.03 -8.97 15.90
N MET A 207 0.50 -9.09 14.67
CA MET A 207 -0.93 -9.25 14.44
C MET A 207 -1.49 -10.54 15.03
N ILE A 208 -2.66 -10.44 15.64
CA ILE A 208 -3.46 -11.55 16.17
C ILE A 208 -4.76 -11.77 15.38
N GLY A 209 -5.17 -10.80 14.56
CA GLY A 209 -6.28 -10.84 13.60
C GLY A 209 -7.28 -9.71 13.78
N GLY A 210 -7.54 -8.98 12.70
CA GLY A 210 -8.54 -7.90 12.63
C GLY A 210 -7.98 -6.49 12.86
N GLU A 211 -6.70 -6.35 13.19
CA GLU A 211 -6.11 -5.06 13.50
C GLU A 211 -5.84 -4.24 12.23
N LEU A 212 -5.97 -2.91 12.39
CA LEU A 212 -5.48 -1.94 11.45
C LEU A 212 -4.35 -1.14 12.12
N PHE A 213 -3.13 -1.35 11.65
CA PHE A 213 -1.91 -0.69 12.13
C PHE A 213 -1.64 0.60 11.37
N VAL A 214 -1.29 1.66 12.08
CA VAL A 214 -0.99 2.99 11.50
C VAL A 214 0.30 3.51 12.08
N PRO A 215 1.40 3.62 11.31
CA PRO A 215 2.65 4.19 11.81
C PRO A 215 2.49 5.69 12.11
N LYS A 216 3.10 6.18 13.17
CA LYS A 216 3.25 7.61 13.40
C LYS A 216 4.21 8.17 12.36
N SER A 217 3.68 8.95 11.44
CA SER A 217 4.42 9.51 10.31
C SER A 217 4.46 11.03 10.40
N PRO A 218 5.58 11.69 10.10
CA PRO A 218 5.64 13.14 10.01
C PRO A 218 4.72 13.65 8.88
N SER A 219 4.18 14.84 9.09
CA SER A 219 3.42 15.59 8.10
C SER A 219 4.20 16.83 7.70
N ILE A 220 4.31 17.07 6.40
CA ILE A 220 4.95 18.27 5.85
C ILE A 220 4.06 18.93 4.80
N THR A 221 4.25 20.24 4.57
CA THR A 221 3.57 20.96 3.49
C THR A 221 4.20 20.61 2.15
N ILE A 222 3.44 20.77 1.06
CA ILE A 222 4.00 20.61 -0.30
C ILE A 222 5.02 21.72 -0.60
N VAL A 223 4.86 22.89 0.00
CA VAL A 223 5.84 24.00 -0.09
C VAL A 223 7.18 23.60 0.52
N ASP A 224 7.17 22.95 1.70
CA ASP A 224 8.40 22.47 2.32
C ASP A 224 9.10 21.40 1.48
N LEU A 225 8.33 20.56 0.79
CA LEU A 225 8.88 19.59 -0.17
C LEU A 225 9.59 20.29 -1.33
N VAL A 226 9.02 21.38 -1.88
CA VAL A 226 9.67 22.16 -2.94
C VAL A 226 10.99 22.76 -2.43
N LYS A 227 10.98 23.40 -1.26
CA LYS A 227 12.18 23.99 -0.64
C LYS A 227 13.27 22.96 -0.31
N ALA A 228 12.87 21.75 0.07
CA ALA A 228 13.81 20.66 0.32
C ALA A 228 14.49 20.13 -0.96
N LEU A 229 13.82 20.25 -2.11
CA LEU A 229 14.38 19.86 -3.42
C LEU A 229 15.27 20.94 -4.03
N ASP A 230 14.87 22.19 -3.88
CA ASP A 230 15.59 23.37 -4.35
C ASP A 230 15.35 24.53 -3.36
N LYS A 231 16.41 24.95 -2.66
CA LYS A 231 16.32 26.04 -1.66
C LYS A 231 15.78 27.34 -2.24
N ASN A 232 16.03 27.61 -3.51
CA ASN A 232 15.54 28.77 -4.24
C ASN A 232 14.36 28.43 -5.15
N GLY A 233 13.80 27.20 -5.00
CA GLY A 233 12.76 26.67 -5.86
C GLY A 233 11.52 27.55 -5.87
N LYS A 234 11.17 28.05 -7.06
CA LYS A 234 9.92 28.76 -7.29
C LYS A 234 8.81 27.77 -7.52
N TYR A 235 7.61 28.12 -7.11
CA TYR A 235 6.41 27.35 -7.39
C TYR A 235 5.28 28.27 -7.85
N HIS A 236 4.26 27.66 -8.44
CA HIS A 236 3.00 28.32 -8.77
C HIS A 236 1.84 27.41 -8.41
N VAL A 237 0.74 28.00 -7.97
CA VAL A 237 -0.46 27.27 -7.56
C VAL A 237 -1.29 26.93 -8.79
N ILE A 238 -1.63 25.64 -8.96
CA ILE A 238 -2.45 25.14 -10.05
C ILE A 238 -3.90 24.81 -9.65
N GLY A 239 -4.21 24.90 -8.35
CA GLY A 239 -5.51 24.55 -7.79
C GLY A 239 -5.62 23.09 -7.35
N ILE A 240 -6.56 22.84 -6.43
CA ILE A 240 -6.86 21.49 -5.92
C ILE A 240 -7.57 20.70 -7.01
N ARG A 241 -7.09 19.48 -7.29
CA ARG A 241 -7.70 18.59 -8.29
C ARG A 241 -8.92 17.89 -7.70
N PRO A 242 -9.91 17.49 -8.54
CA PRO A 242 -11.04 16.70 -8.07
C PRO A 242 -10.58 15.44 -7.31
N GLY A 243 -11.21 15.20 -6.16
CA GLY A 243 -10.87 14.04 -5.33
C GLY A 243 -9.61 14.19 -4.45
N GLU A 244 -8.97 15.36 -4.41
CA GLU A 244 -7.86 15.65 -3.50
C GLU A 244 -8.33 16.36 -2.23
N LYS A 245 -7.79 15.95 -1.09
CA LYS A 245 -7.96 16.62 0.20
C LYS A 245 -6.85 17.62 0.43
N LEU A 246 -7.16 18.71 1.11
CA LEU A 246 -6.15 19.64 1.61
C LEU A 246 -5.23 18.92 2.62
N HIS A 247 -5.83 18.24 3.59
CA HIS A 247 -5.13 17.43 4.60
C HIS A 247 -5.68 16.00 4.57
N GLU A 248 -4.80 15.02 4.65
CA GLU A 248 -5.18 13.61 4.76
C GLU A 248 -5.33 13.21 6.23
N THR A 249 -6.06 12.13 6.48
CA THR A 249 -6.27 11.56 7.80
C THR A 249 -5.79 10.11 7.81
N LEU A 250 -5.11 9.71 8.87
CA LEU A 250 -4.71 8.31 9.07
C LEU A 250 -5.63 7.58 10.04
N CYS A 251 -5.99 8.23 11.14
CA CYS A 251 -6.94 7.73 12.13
C CYS A 251 -8.13 8.71 12.20
N PRO A 252 -9.30 8.34 11.61
CA PRO A 252 -10.51 9.16 11.72
C PRO A 252 -10.96 9.35 13.16
N GLN A 253 -11.56 10.48 13.47
CA GLN A 253 -12.09 10.78 14.81
C GLN A 253 -13.12 9.74 15.26
N GLU A 254 -13.93 9.24 14.35
CA GLU A 254 -14.94 8.21 14.59
C GLU A 254 -14.33 6.88 15.06
N SER A 255 -13.06 6.63 14.74
CA SER A 255 -12.31 5.45 15.18
C SER A 255 -11.59 5.65 16.52
N ALA A 256 -11.64 6.84 17.13
CA ALA A 256 -10.86 7.17 18.32
C ALA A 256 -11.13 6.22 19.50
N LYS A 257 -12.40 5.84 19.71
CA LYS A 257 -12.81 4.91 20.78
C LYS A 257 -12.19 3.50 20.66
N ASP A 258 -11.85 3.09 19.41
CA ASP A 258 -11.29 1.78 19.10
C ASP A 258 -9.78 1.87 18.84
N THR A 259 -9.18 3.06 18.97
CA THR A 259 -7.77 3.30 18.69
C THR A 259 -6.94 3.24 19.97
N ILE A 260 -5.91 2.40 19.95
CA ILE A 260 -4.88 2.34 21.00
C ILE A 260 -3.63 3.03 20.48
N GLU A 261 -3.09 3.95 21.28
CA GLU A 261 -1.85 4.63 20.95
C GLU A 261 -0.65 3.91 21.56
N PHE A 262 0.33 3.58 20.72
CA PHE A 262 1.65 3.07 21.12
C PHE A 262 2.73 4.14 20.85
N LYS A 263 3.95 3.90 21.29
CA LYS A 263 5.07 4.85 21.13
C LYS A 263 5.27 5.27 19.65
N ASN A 264 5.26 4.30 18.73
CA ASN A 264 5.62 4.53 17.32
C ASN A 264 4.46 4.31 16.33
N TYR A 265 3.28 3.90 16.80
CA TYR A 265 2.14 3.61 15.94
C TYR A 265 0.82 3.70 16.71
N TYR A 266 -0.27 3.75 15.95
CA TYR A 266 -1.63 3.54 16.44
C TYR A 266 -2.14 2.19 15.95
N LEU A 267 -3.00 1.57 16.75
CA LEU A 267 -3.70 0.33 16.41
C LEU A 267 -5.19 0.57 16.54
N ILE A 268 -5.92 0.44 15.43
CA ILE A 268 -7.37 0.46 15.44
C ILE A 268 -7.83 -0.99 15.61
N LYS A 269 -8.55 -1.27 16.70
CA LYS A 269 -9.10 -2.60 17.00
C LYS A 269 -10.20 -2.98 16.01
N PRO A 270 -10.42 -4.28 15.75
CA PRO A 270 -11.62 -4.73 15.06
C PRO A 270 -12.87 -4.37 15.90
N PRO A 271 -14.03 -4.17 15.21
CA PRO A 271 -15.32 -3.91 15.87
C PRO A 271 -15.77 -5.08 16.73
#